data_d6c990cf42b5eb0dce1f359c9b2622d2
#
_entry.id   d6c990cf42b5eb0dce1f359c9b2622d2
#
_cell.length_a   1.000
_cell.length_b   1.000
_cell.length_c   1.000
_cell.angle_alpha   90.00
_cell.angle_beta   90.00
_cell.angle_gamma   90.00
#
_symmetry.space_group_name_H-M   'P 1'
#
loop_
_entity.id
_entity.type
_entity.pdbx_description
1 polymer ?
#
loop_
_entity_poly.entity_id
_entity_poly.type
_entity_poly.pdbx_seq_one_letter_code
_entity_poly.pdbx_strand_id
1 'polypeptide(L)'
;MLGLNSNLTWMATTKLLVQLALSRDFGVGGEGESTEATRANLIGNYSFNTHWSTTASLGYSETDYSDNGREDEQFTGGLRVMYVLNTYWRFSAGYTYAENDSTRANSSYKNETLDLTAILRY
;
A
#
# COMPACT_ATOMS: atom_id res chain seq x y z
N MET A 1 22.92 -12.97 -1.00
CA MET A 1 21.58 -12.38 -0.99
C MET A 1 21.43 -11.47 -2.20
N LEU A 2 20.53 -11.83 -3.07
CA LEU A 2 20.25 -11.06 -4.27
C LEU A 2 18.91 -10.34 -4.08
N GLY A 3 18.97 -9.03 -3.98
CA GLY A 3 17.77 -8.21 -3.86
C GLY A 3 17.70 -7.20 -4.99
N LEU A 4 16.49 -6.90 -5.43
CA LEU A 4 16.26 -5.90 -6.44
C LEU A 4 15.30 -4.86 -5.89
N ASN A 5 15.73 -3.60 -5.88
CA ASN A 5 14.90 -2.48 -5.46
C ASN A 5 14.80 -1.48 -6.58
N SER A 6 13.59 -1.08 -6.89
CA SER A 6 13.35 -0.09 -7.94
C SER A 6 12.33 0.92 -7.44
N ASN A 7 12.64 2.19 -7.61
CA ASN A 7 11.75 3.28 -7.25
C ASN A 7 11.54 4.16 -8.47
N LEU A 8 10.29 4.43 -8.78
CA LEU A 8 9.93 5.30 -9.88
C LEU A 8 9.02 6.40 -9.35
N THR A 9 9.39 7.63 -9.61
CA THR A 9 8.56 8.79 -9.28
C THR A 9 8.14 9.45 -10.58
N TRP A 10 6.83 9.59 -10.76
CA TRP A 10 6.27 10.18 -11.96
C TRP A 10 5.35 11.33 -11.60
N MET A 11 5.67 12.48 -12.14
CA MET A 11 4.83 13.66 -11.96
C MET A 11 4.02 13.86 -13.23
N ALA A 12 2.79 13.33 -13.24
CA ALA A 12 1.95 13.35 -14.43
C ALA A 12 1.47 14.76 -14.74
N THR A 13 1.13 15.51 -13.69
CA THR A 13 0.77 16.92 -13.80
C THR A 13 1.34 17.66 -12.60
N THR A 14 1.15 18.98 -12.54
CA THR A 14 1.57 19.74 -11.37
C THR A 14 0.77 19.38 -10.11
N LYS A 15 -0.37 18.69 -10.28
CA LYS A 15 -1.24 18.30 -9.20
C LYS A 15 -1.21 16.82 -8.90
N LEU A 16 -0.69 16.00 -9.80
CA LEU A 16 -0.67 14.54 -9.63
C LEU A 16 0.76 14.05 -9.57
N LEU A 17 1.10 13.44 -8.44
CA LEU A 17 2.39 12.79 -8.21
C LEU A 17 2.14 11.31 -7.96
N VAL A 18 2.82 10.45 -8.71
CA VAL A 18 2.72 9.01 -8.57
C VAL A 18 4.09 8.44 -8.25
N GLN A 19 4.15 7.61 -7.23
CA GLN A 19 5.38 6.94 -6.83
C GLN A 19 5.15 5.43 -6.86
N LEU A 20 6.04 4.72 -7.52
CA LEU A 20 6.00 3.26 -7.60
C LEU A 20 7.28 2.72 -7.00
N ALA A 21 7.15 1.83 -6.05
CA ALA A 21 8.27 1.14 -5.42
C ALA A 21 8.12 -0.36 -5.65
N LEU A 22 9.15 -0.98 -6.19
CA LEU A 22 9.20 -2.40 -6.42
C LEU A 22 10.40 -2.96 -5.68
N SER A 23 10.21 -4.06 -4.96
CA SER A 23 11.30 -4.72 -4.28
C SER A 23 11.12 -6.23 -4.41
N ARG A 24 12.23 -6.92 -4.55
CA ARG A 24 12.26 -8.37 -4.65
C ARG A 24 13.42 -8.87 -3.83
N ASP A 25 13.11 -9.70 -2.85
CA ASP A 25 14.10 -10.26 -1.95
C ASP A 25 14.12 -11.78 -2.06
N PHE A 26 15.32 -12.35 -2.09
CA PHE A 26 15.52 -13.78 -2.03
C PHE A 26 16.18 -14.10 -0.70
N GLY A 27 15.57 -14.99 0.06
CA GLY A 27 16.11 -15.40 1.34
C GLY A 27 16.31 -16.90 1.38
N VAL A 28 17.30 -17.32 2.13
CA VAL A 28 17.53 -18.74 2.41
C VAL A 28 17.29 -18.94 3.91
N GLY A 29 16.34 -19.80 4.25
CA GLY A 29 16.07 -20.13 5.63
C GLY A 29 17.18 -20.96 6.25
N GLY A 30 17.19 -21.06 7.58
CA GLY A 30 18.22 -21.79 8.30
C GLY A 30 18.30 -23.27 7.99
N GLU A 31 17.27 -23.85 7.38
CA GLU A 31 17.22 -25.24 6.99
C GLU A 31 17.40 -25.46 5.49
N GLY A 32 17.87 -24.45 4.79
CA GLY A 32 18.08 -24.54 3.34
C GLY A 32 16.86 -24.22 2.52
N GLU A 33 15.78 -23.75 3.14
CA GLU A 33 14.59 -23.33 2.42
C GLU A 33 14.86 -22.01 1.72
N SER A 34 14.50 -21.91 0.44
CA SER A 34 14.58 -20.63 -0.24
C SER A 34 13.19 -19.99 -0.29
N THR A 35 13.17 -18.72 0.05
CA THR A 35 11.95 -17.92 0.00
C THR A 35 12.16 -16.78 -0.97
N GLU A 36 11.12 -16.45 -1.70
CA GLU A 36 11.13 -15.34 -2.63
C GLU A 36 9.97 -14.42 -2.27
N ALA A 37 10.30 -13.19 -1.96
CA ALA A 37 9.29 -12.17 -1.60
C ALA A 37 9.33 -11.05 -2.62
N THR A 38 8.20 -10.77 -3.23
CA THR A 38 8.04 -9.69 -4.18
C THR A 38 7.04 -8.69 -3.60
N ARG A 39 7.41 -7.42 -3.59
CA ARG A 39 6.56 -6.36 -3.08
C ARG A 39 6.46 -5.24 -4.10
N ALA A 40 5.25 -4.72 -4.25
CA ALA A 40 4.99 -3.58 -5.11
C ALA A 40 4.11 -2.60 -4.34
N ASN A 41 4.52 -1.35 -4.30
CA ASN A 41 3.76 -0.30 -3.64
C ASN A 41 3.56 0.85 -4.63
N LEU A 42 2.32 1.30 -4.74
CA LEU A 42 1.96 2.41 -5.59
C LEU A 42 1.28 3.46 -4.73
N ILE A 43 1.79 4.68 -4.77
CA ILE A 43 1.22 5.80 -4.02
C ILE A 43 0.97 6.93 -5.00
N GLY A 44 -0.26 7.44 -5.01
CA GLY A 44 -0.63 8.58 -5.82
C GLY A 44 -1.18 9.69 -4.96
N ASN A 45 -0.68 10.90 -5.15
CA ASN A 45 -1.17 12.08 -4.48
C ASN A 45 -1.74 13.03 -5.53
N TYR A 46 -3.00 13.40 -5.38
CA TYR A 46 -3.68 14.28 -6.29
C TYR A 46 -4.28 15.46 -5.51
N SER A 47 -3.94 16.65 -5.93
CA SER A 47 -4.46 17.88 -5.33
C SER A 47 -5.46 18.51 -6.31
N PHE A 48 -6.76 18.42 -5.98
CA PHE A 48 -7.80 18.98 -6.85
C PHE A 48 -7.74 20.50 -6.87
N ASN A 49 -7.56 21.09 -5.68
CA ASN A 49 -7.42 22.53 -5.52
C ASN A 49 -6.79 22.80 -4.16
N THR A 50 -6.84 24.05 -3.69
CA THR A 50 -6.25 24.40 -2.40
C THR A 50 -6.99 23.81 -1.20
N HIS A 51 -8.22 23.32 -1.41
CA HIS A 51 -9.04 22.78 -0.32
C HIS A 51 -9.14 21.26 -0.34
N TRP A 52 -9.03 20.63 -1.51
CA TRP A 52 -9.19 19.19 -1.66
C TRP A 52 -7.90 18.52 -2.09
N SER A 53 -7.57 17.44 -1.41
CA SER A 53 -6.45 16.59 -1.82
C SER A 53 -6.82 15.14 -1.56
N THR A 54 -6.28 14.25 -2.37
CA THR A 54 -6.55 12.82 -2.29
C THR A 54 -5.24 12.06 -2.39
N THR A 55 -5.08 11.07 -1.52
CA THR A 55 -3.94 10.16 -1.56
C THR A 55 -4.49 8.75 -1.72
N ALA A 56 -4.01 8.05 -2.74
CA ALA A 56 -4.35 6.66 -2.98
C ALA A 56 -3.09 5.82 -2.86
N SER A 57 -3.19 4.69 -2.18
CA SER A 57 -2.06 3.79 -2.04
C SER A 57 -2.51 2.37 -2.33
N LEU A 58 -1.68 1.63 -3.04
CA LEU A 58 -1.89 0.22 -3.35
C LEU A 58 -0.62 -0.53 -3.01
N GLY A 59 -0.77 -1.63 -2.29
CA GLY A 59 0.34 -2.48 -1.93
C GLY A 59 0.03 -3.92 -2.30
N TYR A 60 0.98 -4.58 -2.88
CA TYR A 60 0.90 -6.00 -3.24
C TYR A 60 2.16 -6.68 -2.79
N SER A 61 2.01 -7.81 -2.12
CA SER A 61 3.15 -8.62 -1.73
C SER A 61 2.86 -10.08 -1.98
N GLU A 62 3.84 -10.79 -2.49
CA GLU A 62 3.77 -12.20 -2.78
C GLU A 62 4.98 -12.87 -2.18
N THR A 63 4.76 -13.95 -1.45
CA THR A 63 5.82 -14.72 -0.83
C THR A 63 5.69 -16.18 -1.26
N ASP A 64 6.73 -16.71 -1.88
CA ASP A 64 6.79 -18.09 -2.30
C ASP A 64 7.73 -18.88 -1.39
N TYR A 65 7.27 -20.02 -0.91
CA TYR A 65 8.08 -20.97 -0.14
C TYR A 65 8.34 -22.19 -1.00
N SER A 66 9.57 -22.39 -1.38
CA SER A 66 9.92 -23.43 -2.34
C SER A 66 9.75 -24.85 -1.79
N ASP A 67 9.94 -25.05 -0.49
CA ASP A 67 9.88 -26.39 0.09
C ASP A 67 8.47 -26.91 0.30
N ASN A 68 7.52 -26.04 0.60
CA ASN A 68 6.17 -26.43 0.94
C ASN A 68 5.16 -26.17 -0.18
N GLY A 69 5.58 -25.58 -1.27
CA GLY A 69 4.66 -25.17 -2.32
C GLY A 69 3.64 -24.16 -1.87
N ARG A 70 3.93 -23.43 -0.79
CA ARG A 70 3.02 -22.45 -0.22
C ARG A 70 3.25 -21.10 -0.87
N GLU A 71 2.18 -20.46 -1.21
CA GLU A 71 2.20 -19.10 -1.73
C GLU A 71 1.27 -18.24 -0.90
N ASP A 72 1.77 -17.10 -0.43
CA ASP A 72 0.97 -16.12 0.28
C ASP A 72 0.92 -14.85 -0.55
N GLU A 73 -0.26 -14.40 -0.87
CA GLU A 73 -0.49 -13.15 -1.57
C GLU A 73 -1.22 -12.20 -0.65
N GLN A 74 -0.71 -10.99 -0.55
CA GLN A 74 -1.33 -9.95 0.26
C GLN A 74 -1.53 -8.69 -0.58
N PHE A 75 -2.74 -8.20 -0.57
CA PHE A 75 -3.12 -6.98 -1.27
C PHE A 75 -3.65 -5.98 -0.26
N THR A 76 -3.13 -4.77 -0.31
CA THR A 76 -3.62 -3.67 0.53
C THR A 76 -3.90 -2.46 -0.34
N GLY A 77 -5.01 -1.80 -0.05
CA GLY A 77 -5.38 -0.59 -0.75
C GLY A 77 -5.83 0.45 0.26
N GLY A 78 -5.47 1.70 0.01
CA GLY A 78 -5.87 2.79 0.86
C GLY A 78 -6.26 4.00 0.04
N LEU A 79 -7.28 4.70 0.47
CA LEU A 79 -7.72 5.95 -0.13
C LEU A 79 -7.98 6.94 0.98
N ARG A 80 -7.37 8.10 0.88
CA ARG A 80 -7.55 9.16 1.85
C ARG A 80 -7.89 10.45 1.13
N VAL A 81 -8.94 11.10 1.58
CA VAL A 81 -9.37 12.38 1.06
C VAL A 81 -9.27 13.40 2.18
N MET A 82 -8.63 14.52 1.90
CA MET A 82 -8.50 15.62 2.85
C MET A 82 -9.21 16.84 2.30
N TYR A 83 -9.99 17.47 3.17
CA TYR A 83 -10.69 18.69 2.85
C TYR A 83 -10.37 19.76 3.89
N VAL A 84 -9.87 20.89 3.43
CA VAL A 84 -9.55 22.04 4.28
C VAL A 84 -10.61 23.09 4.03
N LEU A 85 -11.53 23.21 4.98
CA LEU A 85 -12.64 24.18 4.85
C LEU A 85 -12.13 25.60 5.00
N ASN A 86 -11.32 25.85 6.04
CA ASN A 86 -10.70 27.15 6.28
C ASN A 86 -9.47 26.92 7.17
N THR A 87 -8.92 28.00 7.74
CA THR A 87 -7.74 27.89 8.60
C THR A 87 -8.04 27.18 9.91
N TYR A 88 -9.31 27.03 10.28
CA TYR A 88 -9.70 26.43 11.55
C TYR A 88 -10.18 24.99 11.41
N TRP A 89 -10.80 24.65 10.30
CA TRP A 89 -11.42 23.33 10.11
C TRP A 89 -10.72 22.54 9.02
N ARG A 90 -10.42 21.29 9.36
CA ARG A 90 -9.85 20.34 8.42
C ARG A 90 -10.54 19.00 8.62
N PHE A 91 -10.96 18.40 7.53
CA PHE A 91 -11.62 17.11 7.55
C PHE A 91 -10.80 16.11 6.74
N SER A 92 -10.76 14.88 7.21
CA SER A 92 -10.13 13.80 6.45
C SER A 92 -10.97 12.55 6.56
N ALA A 93 -11.02 11.81 5.47
CA ALA A 93 -11.68 10.51 5.39
C ALA A 93 -10.68 9.52 4.81
N GLY A 94 -10.57 8.37 5.44
CA GLY A 94 -9.66 7.34 5.00
C GLY A 94 -10.37 6.00 4.89
N TYR A 95 -10.09 5.28 3.84
CA TYR A 95 -10.58 3.91 3.61
C TYR A 95 -9.38 3.02 3.37
N THR A 96 -9.33 1.91 4.09
CA THR A 96 -8.24 0.95 3.97
C THR A 96 -8.84 -0.44 3.72
N TYR A 97 -8.30 -1.12 2.74
CA TYR A 97 -8.70 -2.48 2.37
C TYR A 97 -7.46 -3.36 2.44
N ALA A 98 -7.60 -4.50 3.09
CA ALA A 98 -6.53 -5.48 3.18
C ALA A 98 -7.11 -6.86 2.90
N GLU A 99 -6.46 -7.58 2.00
CA GLU A 99 -6.84 -8.93 1.64
C GLU A 99 -5.60 -9.81 1.69
N ASN A 100 -5.71 -10.91 2.38
CA ASN A 100 -4.66 -11.91 2.42
C ASN A 100 -5.20 -13.20 1.82
N ASP A 101 -4.54 -13.66 0.78
CA ASP A 101 -4.91 -14.88 0.07
C ASP A 101 -3.75 -15.85 0.17
N SER A 102 -4.03 -17.03 0.68
CA SER A 102 -3.01 -18.05 0.89
C SER A 102 -3.50 -19.37 0.31
N THR A 103 -2.58 -20.17 -0.21
CA THR A 103 -2.90 -21.51 -0.66
C THR A 103 -3.30 -22.42 0.49
N ARG A 104 -2.98 -22.02 1.71
CA ARG A 104 -3.35 -22.75 2.90
C ARG A 104 -4.80 -22.43 3.28
N ALA A 105 -5.62 -23.46 3.46
CA ALA A 105 -7.01 -23.28 3.85
C ALA A 105 -7.09 -22.55 5.20
N ASN A 106 -8.07 -21.66 5.36
CA ASN A 106 -8.32 -20.89 6.58
C ASN A 106 -7.32 -19.77 6.85
N SER A 107 -6.41 -19.47 5.92
CA SER A 107 -5.46 -18.36 6.08
C SER A 107 -5.89 -17.12 5.31
N SER A 108 -6.93 -17.21 4.51
CA SER A 108 -7.41 -16.07 3.73
C SER A 108 -8.35 -15.22 4.57
N TYR A 109 -8.18 -13.90 4.52
CA TYR A 109 -9.07 -12.97 5.21
C TYR A 109 -9.14 -11.65 4.45
N LYS A 110 -10.20 -10.92 4.72
CA LYS A 110 -10.41 -9.58 4.19
C LYS A 110 -10.71 -8.63 5.33
N ASN A 111 -10.13 -7.45 5.29
CA ASN A 111 -10.32 -6.46 6.32
C ASN A 111 -10.55 -5.09 5.67
N GLU A 112 -11.59 -4.40 6.12
CA GLU A 112 -11.91 -3.08 5.64
C GLU A 112 -12.03 -2.13 6.81
N THR A 113 -11.43 -0.94 6.68
CA THR A 113 -11.44 0.06 7.73
C THR A 113 -11.80 1.42 7.13
N LEU A 114 -12.73 2.10 7.76
CA LEU A 114 -13.12 3.44 7.38
C LEU A 114 -12.83 4.40 8.54
N ASP A 115 -12.05 5.44 8.26
CA ASP A 115 -11.67 6.44 9.25
C ASP A 115 -12.22 7.80 8.85
N LEU A 116 -12.80 8.48 9.80
CA LEU A 116 -13.23 9.87 9.62
C LEU A 116 -12.61 10.72 10.73
N THR A 117 -11.97 11.80 10.33
CA THR A 117 -11.29 12.68 11.27
C THR A 117 -11.67 14.13 10.98
N ALA A 118 -11.98 14.87 12.02
CA ALA A 118 -12.21 16.29 11.94
C ALA A 118 -11.28 16.99 12.91
N ILE A 119 -10.56 17.99 12.44
CA ILE A 119 -9.62 18.74 13.25
C ILE A 119 -10.07 20.18 13.30
N LEU A 120 -10.25 20.68 14.51
CA LEU A 120 -10.55 22.08 14.76
C LEU A 120 -9.30 22.74 15.33
N ARG A 121 -8.94 23.86 14.74
CA ARG A 121 -7.74 24.59 15.12
C ARG A 121 -8.14 26.04 15.43
N TYR A 122 -7.82 26.50 16.62
CA TYR A 122 -8.16 27.89 17.02
C TYR A 122 -7.06 28.50 17.89
#